data_474a891f447f155945c09329840dc483
#
_entry.id   474a891f447f155945c09329840dc483
#
_cell.length_a   1.000
_cell.length_b   1.000
_cell.length_c   1.000
_cell.angle_alpha   90.00
_cell.angle_beta   90.00
_cell.angle_gamma   90.00
#
_symmetry.space_group_name_H-M   'P 1'
#
loop_
_entity.id
_entity.type
_entity.pdbx_description
1 polymer ?
#
loop_
_entity_poly.entity_id
_entity_poly.type
_entity_poly.pdbx_seq_one_letter_code
_entity_poly.pdbx_strand_id
1 'polypeptide(L)'
;MSEYYNKITSAAKYINEKLKNQTPKIGLILGSGWGSIIGSVENSITIPYSEVPEMAVSTTPGHAGEWICGNIGNKCVIVMNGRLPYEGHSLKDVVMPVYMMKELGVKTLIVTNAAGAINKSYSAGDMMIITDHINFTAHNPLTGENDDKLGTRFPDMSRAYD
;
A
#
# COMPACT_ATOMS: atom_id res chain seq x y z
N MET A 1 -2.63 10.94 -21.98
CA MET A 1 -2.65 10.23 -20.68
C MET A 1 -1.39 9.39 -20.62
N SER A 2 -0.65 9.43 -19.52
CA SER A 2 0.51 8.55 -19.43
C SER A 2 0.06 7.09 -19.40
N GLU A 3 0.83 6.20 -19.99
CA GLU A 3 0.57 4.76 -19.97
C GLU A 3 0.45 4.26 -18.51
N TYR A 4 1.29 4.79 -17.63
CA TYR A 4 1.30 4.42 -16.22
C TYR A 4 0.00 4.81 -15.49
N TYR A 5 -0.54 6.00 -15.73
CA TYR A 5 -1.83 6.39 -15.17
C TYR A 5 -2.97 5.48 -15.66
N ASN A 6 -2.95 5.08 -16.94
CA ASN A 6 -3.93 4.16 -17.48
C ASN A 6 -3.87 2.77 -16.80
N LYS A 7 -2.67 2.27 -16.50
CA LYS A 7 -2.48 1.03 -15.75
C LYS A 7 -3.10 1.12 -14.35
N ILE A 8 -2.81 2.20 -13.63
CA ILE A 8 -3.36 2.46 -12.29
C ILE A 8 -4.89 2.48 -12.31
N THR A 9 -5.49 3.24 -13.24
CA THR A 9 -6.94 3.39 -13.31
C THR A 9 -7.63 2.11 -13.75
N SER A 10 -7.04 1.33 -14.64
CA SER A 10 -7.54 0.02 -15.04
C SER A 10 -7.59 -0.95 -13.87
N ALA A 11 -6.47 -1.05 -13.12
CA ALA A 11 -6.39 -1.89 -11.94
C ALA A 11 -7.37 -1.47 -10.83
N ALA A 12 -7.44 -0.16 -10.54
CA ALA A 12 -8.36 0.37 -9.55
C ALA A 12 -9.83 0.14 -9.93
N LYS A 13 -10.18 0.29 -11.21
CA LYS A 13 -11.52 0.01 -11.71
C LYS A 13 -11.90 -1.45 -11.50
N TYR A 14 -11.00 -2.39 -11.84
CA TYR A 14 -11.22 -3.82 -11.61
C TYR A 14 -11.51 -4.12 -10.14
N ILE A 15 -10.68 -3.60 -9.24
CA ILE A 15 -10.90 -3.77 -7.79
C ILE A 15 -12.26 -3.19 -7.41
N ASN A 16 -12.58 -1.95 -7.80
CA ASN A 16 -13.83 -1.29 -7.46
C ASN A 16 -15.07 -2.09 -7.88
N GLU A 17 -15.03 -2.72 -9.05
CA GLU A 17 -16.13 -3.60 -9.53
C GLU A 17 -16.32 -4.81 -8.62
N LYS A 18 -15.24 -5.36 -8.05
CA LYS A 18 -15.29 -6.49 -7.11
C LYS A 18 -15.78 -6.09 -5.72
N LEU A 19 -15.60 -4.84 -5.32
CA LEU A 19 -15.91 -4.36 -3.96
C LEU A 19 -17.41 -4.25 -3.64
N LYS A 20 -18.33 -4.42 -4.61
CA LYS A 20 -19.78 -4.51 -4.39
C LYS A 20 -20.33 -3.39 -3.49
N ASN A 21 -20.07 -2.16 -3.70
CA ASN A 21 -20.52 -1.02 -2.90
C ASN A 21 -19.71 -0.73 -1.61
N GLN A 22 -18.69 -1.53 -1.28
CA GLN A 22 -17.76 -1.12 -0.23
C GLN A 22 -16.93 0.06 -0.71
N THR A 23 -16.80 1.09 0.12
CA THR A 23 -16.06 2.32 -0.21
C THR A 23 -14.99 2.57 0.85
N PRO A 24 -13.82 1.93 0.74
CA PRO A 24 -12.77 2.04 1.75
C PRO A 24 -12.24 3.47 1.84
N LYS A 25 -12.11 3.97 3.06
CA LYS A 25 -11.51 5.28 3.35
C LYS A 25 -10.13 5.17 4.00
N ILE A 26 -9.79 3.99 4.47
CA ILE A 26 -8.52 3.68 5.12
C ILE A 26 -7.85 2.56 4.32
N GLY A 27 -6.61 2.79 3.92
CA GLY A 27 -5.73 1.79 3.33
C GLY A 27 -4.73 1.28 4.37
N LEU A 28 -4.48 -0.01 4.39
CA LEU A 28 -3.49 -0.65 5.23
C LEU A 28 -2.49 -1.39 4.35
N ILE A 29 -1.20 -1.09 4.48
CA ILE A 29 -0.12 -1.90 3.89
C ILE A 29 0.55 -2.68 5.01
N LEU A 30 0.37 -3.99 4.98
CA LEU A 30 0.84 -4.85 6.06
C LEU A 30 2.30 -5.25 5.85
N GLY A 31 3.11 -4.94 6.86
CA GLY A 31 4.46 -5.42 6.98
C GLY A 31 4.56 -6.71 7.81
N SER A 32 5.79 -7.19 8.00
CA SER A 32 6.06 -8.38 8.80
C SER A 32 5.50 -8.24 10.21
N GLY A 33 4.85 -9.29 10.71
CA GLY A 33 4.26 -9.34 12.04
C GLY A 33 2.82 -8.83 12.14
N TRP A 34 2.28 -8.19 11.10
CA TRP A 34 0.93 -7.57 11.12
C TRP A 34 -0.17 -8.41 10.49
N GLY A 35 0.15 -9.60 9.96
CA GLY A 35 -0.83 -10.45 9.26
C GLY A 35 -2.04 -10.85 10.11
N SER A 36 -1.92 -10.90 11.43
CA SER A 36 -3.04 -11.24 12.32
C SER A 36 -4.20 -10.26 12.27
N ILE A 37 -3.98 -9.00 11.84
CA ILE A 37 -5.05 -8.00 11.72
C ILE A 37 -6.12 -8.40 10.69
N ILE A 38 -5.75 -9.24 9.73
CA ILE A 38 -6.67 -9.75 8.70
C ILE A 38 -7.85 -10.48 9.34
N GLY A 39 -7.61 -11.23 10.42
CA GLY A 39 -8.67 -11.90 11.18
C GLY A 39 -9.70 -10.95 11.81
N SER A 40 -9.41 -9.66 11.89
CA SER A 40 -10.32 -8.63 12.40
C SER A 40 -11.11 -7.93 11.28
N VAL A 41 -10.90 -8.29 10.02
CA VAL A 41 -11.63 -7.69 8.88
C VAL A 41 -12.93 -8.46 8.65
N GLU A 42 -14.02 -7.87 9.05
CA GLU A 42 -15.37 -8.44 8.90
C GLU A 42 -15.95 -8.16 7.51
N ASN A 43 -16.85 -9.03 7.05
CA ASN A 43 -17.52 -8.93 5.75
C ASN A 43 -16.53 -8.75 4.59
N SER A 44 -15.40 -9.44 4.66
CA SER A 44 -14.28 -9.23 3.75
C SER A 44 -14.54 -9.77 2.35
N ILE A 45 -14.02 -9.04 1.38
CA ILE A 45 -13.87 -9.46 -0.03
C ILE A 45 -12.37 -9.56 -0.28
N THR A 46 -11.92 -10.73 -0.74
CA THR A 46 -10.52 -10.98 -1.06
C THR A 46 -10.34 -11.02 -2.57
N ILE A 47 -9.32 -10.34 -3.09
CA ILE A 47 -8.99 -10.27 -4.51
C ILE A 47 -7.49 -10.57 -4.66
N PRO A 48 -7.11 -11.72 -5.25
CA PRO A 48 -5.71 -12.04 -5.52
C PRO A 48 -5.06 -11.00 -6.44
N TYR A 49 -3.78 -10.67 -6.22
CA TYR A 49 -3.05 -9.74 -7.10
C TYR A 49 -2.99 -10.25 -8.54
N SER A 50 -2.91 -11.56 -8.73
CA SER A 50 -2.89 -12.20 -10.05
C SER A 50 -4.16 -11.98 -10.88
N GLU A 51 -5.28 -11.60 -10.26
CA GLU A 51 -6.51 -11.25 -10.97
C GLU A 51 -6.56 -9.77 -11.35
N VAL A 52 -5.75 -8.92 -10.70
CA VAL A 52 -5.77 -7.46 -10.92
C VAL A 52 -4.92 -7.11 -12.14
N PRO A 53 -5.50 -6.48 -13.17
CA PRO A 53 -4.73 -6.07 -14.35
C PRO A 53 -3.52 -5.22 -13.99
N GLU A 54 -2.40 -5.44 -14.67
CA GLU A 54 -1.16 -4.66 -14.55
C GLU A 54 -0.48 -4.70 -13.17
N MET A 55 -1.03 -5.42 -12.21
CA MET A 55 -0.45 -5.52 -10.88
C MET A 55 0.67 -6.56 -10.85
N ALA A 56 1.81 -6.17 -10.30
CA ALA A 56 2.90 -7.09 -10.06
C ALA A 56 2.51 -8.12 -8.99
N VAL A 57 2.95 -9.35 -9.17
CA VAL A 57 2.67 -10.47 -8.26
C VAL A 57 3.95 -10.82 -7.52
N SER A 58 3.85 -11.00 -6.19
CA SER A 58 4.97 -11.48 -5.39
C SER A 58 5.30 -12.94 -5.76
N THR A 59 6.59 -13.23 -5.88
CA THR A 59 7.11 -14.59 -6.08
C THR A 59 7.63 -15.21 -4.79
N THR A 60 7.62 -14.46 -3.69
CA THR A 60 8.16 -14.91 -2.41
C THR A 60 7.19 -15.88 -1.71
N PRO A 61 7.62 -17.11 -1.38
CA PRO A 61 6.80 -18.05 -0.62
C PRO A 61 6.31 -17.43 0.70
N GLY A 62 5.02 -17.59 1.00
CA GLY A 62 4.41 -17.07 2.22
C GLY A 62 3.85 -15.64 2.13
N HIS A 63 4.03 -14.96 1.01
CA HIS A 63 3.31 -13.72 0.74
C HIS A 63 2.00 -14.05 0.03
N ALA A 64 0.87 -13.78 0.67
CA ALA A 64 -0.44 -14.13 0.13
C ALA A 64 -0.73 -13.40 -1.20
N GLY A 65 -0.22 -12.17 -1.36
CA GLY A 65 -0.39 -11.41 -2.59
C GLY A 65 -1.87 -11.12 -2.90
N GLU A 66 -2.57 -10.48 -1.97
CA GLU A 66 -4.01 -10.26 -2.09
C GLU A 66 -4.45 -8.90 -1.52
N TRP A 67 -5.51 -8.36 -2.08
CA TRP A 67 -6.29 -7.27 -1.53
C TRP A 67 -7.42 -7.83 -0.67
N ILE A 68 -7.64 -7.25 0.48
CA ILE A 68 -8.76 -7.60 1.36
C ILE A 68 -9.51 -6.32 1.69
N CYS A 69 -10.78 -6.23 1.31
CA CYS A 69 -11.63 -5.09 1.65
C CYS A 69 -12.76 -5.55 2.58
N GLY A 70 -13.01 -4.80 3.62
CA GLY A 70 -14.04 -5.13 4.61
C GLY A 70 -14.08 -4.09 5.71
N ASN A 71 -14.61 -4.47 6.87
CA ASN A 71 -14.76 -3.56 7.99
C ASN A 71 -13.88 -3.96 9.18
N ILE A 72 -13.24 -2.97 9.80
CA ILE A 72 -12.67 -3.08 11.15
C ILE A 72 -13.49 -2.15 12.04
N GLY A 73 -14.33 -2.71 12.91
CA GLY A 73 -15.33 -1.96 13.63
C GLY A 73 -16.28 -1.24 12.66
N ASN A 74 -16.42 0.06 12.78
CA ASN A 74 -17.30 0.87 11.92
C ASN A 74 -16.58 1.50 10.71
N LYS A 75 -15.36 1.08 10.40
CA LYS A 75 -14.55 1.66 9.32
C LYS A 75 -14.36 0.66 8.19
N CYS A 76 -14.71 1.08 6.97
CA CYS A 76 -14.39 0.32 5.78
C CYS A 76 -12.91 0.52 5.43
N VAL A 77 -12.18 -0.58 5.33
CA VAL A 77 -10.74 -0.61 5.08
C VAL A 77 -10.43 -1.42 3.83
N ILE A 78 -9.32 -1.09 3.16
CA ILE A 78 -8.70 -1.94 2.15
C ILE A 78 -7.28 -2.28 2.59
N VAL A 79 -6.96 -3.55 2.60
CA VAL A 79 -5.71 -4.10 3.10
C VAL A 79 -4.90 -4.65 1.94
N MET A 80 -3.66 -4.24 1.83
CA MET A 80 -2.65 -4.85 0.98
C MET A 80 -1.90 -5.90 1.80
N ASN A 81 -2.21 -7.18 1.55
CA ASN A 81 -1.59 -8.32 2.22
C ASN A 81 -0.54 -8.95 1.29
N GLY A 82 0.68 -8.52 1.43
CA GLY A 82 1.81 -8.86 0.58
C GLY A 82 2.43 -7.61 -0.04
N ARG A 83 3.75 -7.54 -0.04
CA ARG A 83 4.53 -6.41 -0.55
C ARG A 83 5.45 -6.89 -1.66
N LEU A 84 5.82 -5.98 -2.53
CA LEU A 84 6.64 -6.24 -3.73
C LEU A 84 8.12 -5.79 -3.61
N PRO A 85 8.61 -5.20 -2.49
CA PRO A 85 9.97 -4.70 -2.42
C PRO A 85 10.98 -5.85 -2.48
N TYR A 86 12.14 -5.55 -3.05
CA TYR A 86 13.30 -6.46 -3.17
C TYR A 86 13.10 -7.69 -4.08
N GLU A 87 12.02 -7.76 -4.85
CA GLU A 87 11.74 -8.87 -5.77
C GLU A 87 12.11 -8.54 -7.24
N GLY A 88 12.88 -7.47 -7.45
CA GLY A 88 13.29 -7.04 -8.80
C GLY A 88 12.23 -6.22 -9.55
N HIS A 89 11.12 -5.90 -8.93
CA HIS A 89 10.11 -5.01 -9.49
C HIS A 89 10.61 -3.56 -9.56
N SER A 90 10.12 -2.81 -10.55
CA SER A 90 10.43 -1.39 -10.64
C SER A 90 9.82 -0.61 -9.46
N LEU A 91 10.40 0.54 -9.10
CA LEU A 91 9.81 1.39 -8.08
C LEU A 91 8.39 1.86 -8.44
N LYS A 92 8.08 2.01 -9.72
CA LYS A 92 6.73 2.32 -10.20
C LYS A 92 5.75 1.20 -9.84
N ASP A 93 6.15 -0.06 -10.01
CA ASP A 93 5.31 -1.20 -9.64
C ASP A 93 5.11 -1.28 -8.13
N VAL A 94 6.17 -1.02 -7.36
CA VAL A 94 6.11 -1.05 -5.88
C VAL A 94 5.15 0.01 -5.32
N VAL A 95 5.09 1.20 -5.92
CA VAL A 95 4.21 2.30 -5.43
C VAL A 95 2.85 2.34 -6.12
N MET A 96 2.65 1.60 -7.20
CA MET A 96 1.38 1.54 -7.93
C MET A 96 0.18 1.26 -7.01
N PRO A 97 0.25 0.33 -6.04
CA PRO A 97 -0.84 0.08 -5.11
C PRO A 97 -1.29 1.30 -4.29
N VAL A 98 -0.38 2.21 -3.97
CA VAL A 98 -0.72 3.47 -3.27
C VAL A 98 -1.59 4.36 -4.14
N TYR A 99 -1.24 4.50 -5.43
CA TYR A 99 -2.06 5.25 -6.38
C TYR A 99 -3.41 4.57 -6.63
N MET A 100 -3.45 3.24 -6.70
CA MET A 100 -4.71 2.49 -6.80
C MET A 100 -5.61 2.76 -5.60
N MET A 101 -5.09 2.76 -4.37
CA MET A 101 -5.84 3.12 -3.17
C MET A 101 -6.40 4.54 -3.26
N LYS A 102 -5.63 5.51 -3.78
CA LYS A 102 -6.10 6.88 -4.02
C LYS A 102 -7.29 6.90 -4.98
N GLU A 103 -7.22 6.18 -6.11
CA GLU A 103 -8.32 6.07 -7.09
C GLU A 103 -9.57 5.38 -6.50
N LEU A 104 -9.40 4.44 -5.56
CA LEU A 104 -10.49 3.82 -4.81
C LEU A 104 -11.11 4.74 -3.75
N GLY A 105 -10.57 5.94 -3.56
CA GLY A 105 -11.10 6.95 -2.64
C GLY A 105 -10.61 6.83 -1.20
N VAL A 106 -9.52 6.11 -0.97
CA VAL A 106 -8.80 6.07 0.31
C VAL A 106 -8.29 7.47 0.66
N LYS A 107 -8.45 7.86 1.92
CA LYS A 107 -8.04 9.18 2.45
C LYS A 107 -6.93 9.08 3.48
N THR A 108 -6.84 7.95 4.17
CA THR A 108 -5.81 7.69 5.16
C THR A 108 -5.09 6.41 4.82
N LEU A 109 -3.78 6.46 4.70
CA LEU A 109 -2.92 5.30 4.46
C LEU A 109 -2.11 5.00 5.71
N ILE A 110 -2.17 3.77 6.19
CA ILE A 110 -1.36 3.26 7.29
C ILE A 110 -0.39 2.23 6.71
N VAL A 111 0.89 2.49 6.85
CA VAL A 111 1.95 1.58 6.39
C VAL A 111 2.65 1.00 7.60
N THR A 112 2.78 -0.31 7.64
CA THR A 112 3.41 -1.01 8.76
C THR A 112 4.66 -1.75 8.32
N ASN A 113 5.62 -1.88 9.24
CA ASN A 113 6.82 -2.68 9.05
C ASN A 113 7.35 -3.21 10.38
N ALA A 114 8.19 -4.23 10.33
CA ALA A 114 9.05 -4.59 11.44
C ALA A 114 10.44 -4.01 11.23
N ALA A 115 11.10 -3.60 12.30
CA ALA A 115 12.47 -3.09 12.28
C ALA A 115 13.23 -3.48 13.56
N GLY A 116 14.55 -3.59 13.45
CA GLY A 116 15.43 -3.70 14.60
C GLY A 116 15.57 -2.34 15.30
N ALA A 117 15.42 -2.33 16.63
CA ALA A 117 15.58 -1.11 17.42
C ALA A 117 17.05 -0.82 17.71
N ILE A 118 17.49 0.39 17.42
CA ILE A 118 18.81 0.90 17.83
C ILE A 118 18.71 1.51 19.25
N ASN A 119 17.58 2.17 19.54
CA ASN A 119 17.34 2.74 20.87
C ASN A 119 17.13 1.62 21.89
N LYS A 120 17.99 1.59 22.92
CA LYS A 120 18.01 0.56 23.95
C LYS A 120 16.81 0.59 24.91
N SER A 121 15.99 1.64 24.86
CA SER A 121 14.75 1.72 25.64
C SER A 121 13.60 0.88 25.05
N TYR A 122 13.73 0.42 23.82
CA TYR A 122 12.74 -0.45 23.17
C TYR A 122 13.03 -1.92 23.43
N SER A 123 11.95 -2.66 23.57
CA SER A 123 11.92 -4.11 23.70
C SER A 123 11.24 -4.76 22.49
N ALA A 124 11.50 -6.04 22.26
CA ALA A 124 10.80 -6.79 21.23
C ALA A 124 9.29 -6.80 21.49
N GLY A 125 8.51 -6.41 20.50
CA GLY A 125 7.06 -6.28 20.59
C GLY A 125 6.57 -4.86 20.84
N ASP A 126 7.44 -3.90 21.10
CA ASP A 126 7.04 -2.50 21.22
C ASP A 126 6.55 -1.95 19.88
N MET A 127 5.55 -1.10 19.93
CA MET A 127 5.04 -0.36 18.77
C MET A 127 5.57 1.07 18.81
N MET A 128 6.07 1.52 17.67
CA MET A 128 6.57 2.88 17.47
C MET A 128 5.86 3.53 16.29
N ILE A 129 5.48 4.78 16.43
CA ILE A 129 4.99 5.61 15.33
C ILE A 129 6.19 6.30 14.68
N ILE A 130 6.39 6.06 13.40
CA ILE A 130 7.43 6.72 12.60
C ILE A 130 6.97 8.14 12.29
N THR A 131 7.81 9.14 12.57
CA THR A 131 7.51 10.55 12.30
C THR A 131 8.29 11.09 11.11
N ASP A 132 9.44 10.48 10.79
CA ASP A 132 10.29 10.89 9.67
C ASP A 132 11.23 9.78 9.24
N HIS A 133 11.90 9.95 8.09
CA HIS A 133 12.85 9.02 7.51
C HIS A 133 14.12 9.68 7.03
N ILE A 134 15.21 8.92 7.08
CA ILE A 134 16.43 9.22 6.32
C ILE A 134 16.53 8.20 5.20
N ASN A 135 16.46 8.65 3.96
CA ASN A 135 16.55 7.76 2.80
C ASN A 135 18.02 7.51 2.41
N PHE A 136 18.54 6.35 2.78
CA PHE A 136 19.87 5.88 2.39
C PHE A 136 19.86 4.89 1.21
N THR A 137 18.70 4.65 0.59
CA THR A 137 18.60 3.64 -0.50
C THR A 137 19.14 4.15 -1.83
N ALA A 138 19.39 5.45 -1.98
CA ALA A 138 19.69 6.13 -3.23
C ALA A 138 18.61 5.99 -4.32
N HIS A 139 17.42 5.51 -3.95
CA HIS A 139 16.28 5.33 -4.85
C HIS A 139 15.11 6.20 -4.39
N ASN A 140 14.39 6.77 -5.38
CA ASN A 140 13.19 7.57 -5.11
C ASN A 140 12.17 7.35 -6.24
N PRO A 141 10.96 6.86 -5.94
CA PRO A 141 9.92 6.63 -6.95
C PRO A 141 9.40 7.90 -7.61
N LEU A 142 9.69 9.08 -7.05
CA LEU A 142 9.33 10.38 -7.63
C LEU A 142 10.33 10.85 -8.68
N THR A 143 11.42 10.11 -8.91
CA THR A 143 12.41 10.44 -9.95
C THR A 143 11.85 10.11 -11.34
N GLY A 144 12.00 11.04 -12.28
CA GLY A 144 11.61 10.87 -13.66
C GLY A 144 10.58 11.87 -14.16
N GLU A 145 9.86 11.50 -15.20
CA GLU A 145 8.80 12.32 -15.78
C GLU A 145 7.61 12.42 -14.85
N ASN A 146 7.10 13.65 -14.67
CA ASN A 146 5.91 13.88 -13.85
C ASN A 146 4.62 13.59 -14.64
N ASP A 147 3.62 13.04 -13.94
CA ASP A 147 2.24 13.00 -14.40
C ASP A 147 1.38 13.80 -13.41
N ASP A 148 0.88 14.94 -13.85
CA ASP A 148 0.10 15.87 -13.00
C ASP A 148 -1.18 15.24 -12.43
N LYS A 149 -1.65 14.13 -13.00
CA LYS A 149 -2.78 13.37 -12.46
C LYS A 149 -2.42 12.58 -11.22
N LEU A 150 -1.17 12.15 -11.12
CA LEU A 150 -0.67 11.43 -9.96
C LEU A 150 -0.32 12.38 -8.81
N GLY A 151 0.18 13.55 -9.13
CA GLY A 151 0.53 14.55 -8.13
C GLY A 151 1.37 15.70 -8.67
N THR A 152 1.68 16.64 -7.79
CA THR A 152 2.56 17.77 -8.11
C THR A 152 3.99 17.29 -8.34
N ARG A 153 4.68 17.96 -9.26
CA ARG A 153 6.08 17.64 -9.60
C ARG A 153 7.04 17.74 -8.40
N PHE A 154 6.81 18.69 -7.53
CA PHE A 154 7.63 18.95 -6.35
C PHE A 154 6.75 18.95 -5.11
N PRO A 155 6.40 17.75 -4.58
CA PRO A 155 5.64 17.68 -3.35
C PRO A 155 6.46 18.22 -2.17
N ASP A 156 5.83 18.96 -1.30
CA ASP A 156 6.45 19.37 -0.04
C ASP A 156 6.59 18.16 0.87
N MET A 157 7.85 17.79 1.16
CA MET A 157 8.21 16.68 2.02
C MET A 157 8.75 17.13 3.38
N SER A 158 8.48 18.37 3.77
CA SER A 158 8.88 18.91 5.10
C SER A 158 8.22 18.13 6.23
N ARG A 159 7.09 17.49 5.94
CA ARG A 159 6.44 16.50 6.80
C ARG A 159 6.17 15.26 5.98
N ALA A 160 6.79 14.14 6.36
CA ALA A 160 6.57 12.87 5.69
C ALA A 160 5.22 12.24 6.07
N TYR A 161 4.69 12.59 7.25
CA TYR A 161 3.44 12.04 7.82
C TYR A 161 2.54 13.14 8.39
N ASP A 162 1.24 12.85 8.47
CA ASP A 162 0.23 13.69 9.10
C ASP A 162 0.26 13.59 10.64
#